data_23e3b70afcb7e9bbd67c66d35b4d11fd
#
_entry.id   23e3b70afcb7e9bbd67c66d35b4d11fd
#
_cell.length_a   1.000
_cell.length_b   1.000
_cell.length_c   1.000
_cell.angle_alpha   90.00
_cell.angle_beta   90.00
_cell.angle_gamma   90.00
#
_symmetry.space_group_name_H-M   'P 1'
#
loop_
_entity.id
_entity.type
_entity.pdbx_description
1 polymer ?
#
loop_
_entity_poly.entity_id
_entity_poly.type
_entity_poly.pdbx_seq_one_letter_code
_entity_poly.pdbx_strand_id
1 'polypeptide(L)'
;MPIGKIQNLKGVITMVKWANELSSIYKEVEPKYFYRQIFQHHLDEKGAFTKGKYVGIACEITKEKKGKKTIVKRHTITDDLDTIDELLKSENFIIISPIGYIGKNRKTENATRMYAFAIEIDNLKMSDDGLRPAGLNDLLHHFEIELLPTPNYIVCSGSGVHLYYVFEQPIVLFDNVKKSLDKFKRAITPYFWNPYVTYDSEIKDIQFESPFQGFRMAGGVTKKRERTRVFEISTHPISVEELNRYAVKYGKKDCQIDIAYESEMTLAEAKEAYPEWYEKRIVNKQPSGTWECKRDLYEWWKREITEGARVKHRYYCLLMLSIYAIKCGRNVTEEELIQDAYSFLEQFDAMSVEDTNRFTEKDVMDALQAYYDKDLVTYPINSIVYRSGIQIEKNKRNFRRKSDHIKMVNATRKFRRDVLNEDEYKNNGRPNKQDVVIKWRFEHPTGKKVDCIRDTGLDKKTVYKWW
;
A
#
# COMPACT_ATOMS: atom_id res chain seq x y z
N MET A 1 6.63 -12.03 -46.84
CA MET A 1 5.71 -11.71 -45.73
C MET A 1 6.48 -10.92 -44.70
N PRO A 2 5.99 -9.83 -44.13
CA PRO A 2 6.76 -9.06 -43.13
C PRO A 2 6.91 -9.86 -41.83
N ILE A 3 8.11 -9.87 -41.31
CA ILE A 3 8.57 -10.59 -40.08
C ILE A 3 7.62 -10.39 -38.88
N GLY A 4 6.96 -9.24 -38.77
CA GLY A 4 5.98 -8.96 -37.72
C GLY A 4 4.70 -9.79 -37.75
N LYS A 5 4.29 -10.33 -38.90
CA LYS A 5 3.13 -11.23 -39.02
C LYS A 5 3.45 -12.65 -38.56
N ILE A 6 4.69 -13.10 -38.72
CA ILE A 6 5.14 -14.44 -38.29
C ILE A 6 5.30 -14.49 -36.78
N GLN A 7 5.79 -13.42 -36.13
CA GLN A 7 5.85 -13.34 -34.68
C GLN A 7 4.46 -13.29 -34.01
N ASN A 8 3.49 -12.63 -34.64
CA ASN A 8 2.12 -12.61 -34.11
C ASN A 8 1.43 -13.98 -34.21
N LEU A 9 1.67 -14.75 -35.27
CA LEU A 9 1.13 -16.10 -35.39
C LEU A 9 1.77 -17.07 -34.39
N LYS A 10 3.10 -17.01 -34.20
CA LYS A 10 3.78 -17.84 -33.19
C LYS A 10 3.22 -17.70 -31.80
N GLY A 11 2.88 -16.48 -31.36
CA GLY A 11 2.38 -16.28 -30.01
C GLY A 11 0.92 -16.67 -29.77
N VAL A 12 0.04 -16.62 -30.79
CA VAL A 12 -1.34 -17.15 -30.75
C VAL A 12 -1.32 -18.67 -30.59
N ILE A 13 -0.51 -19.34 -31.41
CA ILE A 13 -0.31 -20.78 -31.33
C ILE A 13 0.25 -21.19 -29.94
N THR A 14 1.04 -20.34 -29.28
CA THR A 14 1.67 -20.64 -28.01
C THR A 14 0.66 -20.69 -26.86
N MET A 15 -0.20 -19.68 -26.69
CA MET A 15 -1.18 -19.67 -25.59
C MET A 15 -2.16 -20.85 -25.68
N VAL A 16 -2.62 -21.18 -26.87
CA VAL A 16 -3.48 -22.36 -27.10
C VAL A 16 -2.77 -23.65 -26.69
N LYS A 17 -1.47 -23.76 -26.94
CA LYS A 17 -0.69 -24.95 -26.54
C LYS A 17 -0.52 -25.07 -25.02
N TRP A 18 -0.20 -23.96 -24.31
CA TRP A 18 -0.16 -23.95 -22.84
C TRP A 18 -1.51 -24.39 -22.27
N ALA A 19 -2.58 -23.77 -22.75
CA ALA A 19 -3.91 -24.04 -22.25
C ALA A 19 -4.39 -25.47 -22.57
N ASN A 20 -4.06 -26.02 -23.73
CA ASN A 20 -4.39 -27.40 -24.10
C ASN A 20 -3.64 -28.40 -23.21
N GLU A 21 -2.35 -28.14 -22.95
CA GLU A 21 -1.55 -28.99 -22.06
C GLU A 21 -2.15 -29.01 -20.66
N LEU A 22 -2.43 -27.82 -20.10
CA LEU A 22 -3.06 -27.72 -18.77
C LEU A 22 -4.46 -28.36 -18.73
N SER A 23 -5.28 -28.20 -19.79
CA SER A 23 -6.60 -28.82 -19.86
C SER A 23 -6.58 -30.35 -19.88
N SER A 24 -5.46 -30.95 -20.29
CA SER A 24 -5.32 -32.40 -20.31
C SER A 24 -5.05 -32.99 -18.91
N ILE A 25 -4.59 -32.15 -17.98
CA ILE A 25 -4.12 -32.56 -16.64
C ILE A 25 -4.99 -31.97 -15.54
N TYR A 26 -5.40 -30.70 -15.69
CA TYR A 26 -6.04 -29.89 -14.65
C TYR A 26 -7.41 -29.38 -15.09
N LYS A 27 -8.25 -29.07 -14.11
CA LYS A 27 -9.57 -28.49 -14.32
C LYS A 27 -9.47 -27.03 -14.73
N GLU A 28 -10.00 -26.68 -15.88
CA GLU A 28 -10.25 -25.28 -16.21
C GLU A 28 -11.42 -24.74 -15.39
N VAL A 29 -11.27 -23.54 -14.83
CA VAL A 29 -12.28 -22.92 -13.98
C VAL A 29 -12.72 -21.56 -14.55
N GLU A 30 -13.98 -21.21 -14.28
CA GLU A 30 -14.55 -19.93 -14.65
C GLU A 30 -13.82 -18.78 -13.93
N PRO A 31 -13.58 -17.64 -14.61
CA PRO A 31 -12.89 -16.50 -14.00
C PRO A 31 -13.57 -15.97 -12.75
N LYS A 32 -14.90 -15.95 -12.67
CA LYS A 32 -15.63 -15.54 -11.47
C LYS A 32 -15.40 -16.49 -10.31
N TYR A 33 -15.37 -17.81 -10.57
CA TYR A 33 -15.01 -18.81 -9.57
C TYR A 33 -13.59 -18.56 -9.03
N PHE A 34 -12.62 -18.34 -9.92
CA PHE A 34 -11.25 -18.03 -9.53
C PHE A 34 -11.18 -16.81 -8.61
N TYR A 35 -11.82 -15.68 -8.97
CA TYR A 35 -11.80 -14.50 -8.11
C TYR A 35 -12.54 -14.71 -6.79
N ARG A 36 -13.57 -15.52 -6.76
CA ARG A 36 -14.24 -15.91 -5.54
C ARG A 36 -13.29 -16.67 -4.60
N GLN A 37 -12.50 -17.58 -5.12
CA GLN A 37 -11.49 -18.31 -4.34
C GLN A 37 -10.36 -17.39 -3.85
N ILE A 38 -9.88 -16.46 -4.70
CA ILE A 38 -8.85 -15.48 -4.29
C ILE A 38 -9.34 -14.64 -3.12
N PHE A 39 -10.58 -14.13 -3.16
CA PHE A 39 -11.11 -13.19 -2.17
C PHE A 39 -12.01 -13.84 -1.10
N GLN A 40 -12.04 -15.17 -1.02
CA GLN A 40 -12.99 -15.98 -0.24
C GLN A 40 -13.17 -15.54 1.22
N HIS A 41 -12.11 -15.12 1.89
CA HIS A 41 -12.15 -14.73 3.30
C HIS A 41 -12.87 -13.40 3.57
N HIS A 42 -13.28 -12.69 2.53
CA HIS A 42 -13.99 -11.42 2.58
C HIS A 42 -15.30 -11.44 1.83
N LEU A 43 -15.69 -12.60 1.28
CA LEU A 43 -16.96 -12.75 0.58
C LEU A 43 -18.01 -13.29 1.52
N ASP A 44 -19.25 -12.83 1.34
CA ASP A 44 -20.42 -13.51 1.89
C ASP A 44 -20.52 -14.91 1.27
N GLU A 45 -20.89 -15.92 2.05
CA GLU A 45 -21.08 -17.30 1.54
C GLU A 45 -22.04 -17.35 0.35
N LYS A 46 -23.04 -16.47 0.35
CA LYS A 46 -24.01 -16.32 -0.73
C LYS A 46 -23.54 -15.39 -1.84
N GLY A 47 -22.39 -14.73 -1.69
CA GLY A 47 -21.90 -13.72 -2.60
C GLY A 47 -22.78 -12.48 -2.67
N ALA A 48 -23.54 -12.17 -1.62
CA ALA A 48 -24.35 -10.97 -1.52
C ALA A 48 -23.47 -9.76 -1.23
N PHE A 49 -23.80 -8.62 -1.84
CA PHE A 49 -23.10 -7.36 -1.59
C PHE A 49 -23.28 -6.94 -0.13
N THR A 50 -22.17 -6.74 0.55
CA THR A 50 -22.12 -6.16 1.89
C THR A 50 -21.45 -4.82 1.83
N LYS A 51 -22.14 -3.75 2.23
CA LYS A 51 -21.59 -2.40 2.24
C LYS A 51 -20.24 -2.35 2.96
N GLY A 52 -19.28 -1.66 2.35
CA GLY A 52 -17.96 -1.46 2.92
C GLY A 52 -16.94 -2.55 2.63
N LYS A 53 -17.35 -3.64 2.00
CA LYS A 53 -16.42 -4.70 1.63
C LYS A 53 -15.95 -4.54 0.19
N TYR A 54 -14.90 -3.75 -0.03
CA TYR A 54 -14.17 -3.96 -1.27
C TYR A 54 -13.01 -4.91 -1.08
N VAL A 55 -12.91 -5.84 -2.02
CA VAL A 55 -11.89 -6.88 -1.99
C VAL A 55 -10.70 -6.54 -2.89
N GLY A 56 -10.86 -5.65 -3.87
CA GLY A 56 -9.76 -5.27 -4.73
C GLY A 56 -10.04 -4.08 -5.65
N ILE A 57 -9.09 -3.79 -6.52
CA ILE A 57 -9.19 -2.75 -7.56
C ILE A 57 -8.75 -3.36 -8.89
N ALA A 58 -9.60 -3.23 -9.92
CA ALA A 58 -9.24 -3.46 -11.30
C ALA A 58 -8.88 -2.13 -11.97
N CYS A 59 -7.88 -2.16 -12.83
CA CYS A 59 -7.52 -1.04 -13.70
C CYS A 59 -7.74 -1.42 -15.15
N GLU A 60 -8.71 -0.79 -15.79
CA GLU A 60 -9.00 -0.91 -17.22
C GLU A 60 -8.21 0.15 -17.98
N ILE A 61 -7.42 -0.29 -18.95
CA ILE A 61 -6.46 0.54 -19.67
C ILE A 61 -6.93 0.69 -21.12
N THR A 62 -7.26 1.93 -21.49
CA THR A 62 -7.68 2.26 -22.87
C THR A 62 -6.68 3.23 -23.49
N LYS A 63 -6.54 3.13 -24.82
CA LYS A 63 -5.78 4.11 -25.62
C LYS A 63 -6.74 4.99 -26.37
N GLU A 64 -6.61 6.30 -26.28
CA GLU A 64 -7.38 7.19 -27.16
C GLU A 64 -7.12 6.89 -28.64
N LYS A 65 -8.16 7.01 -29.47
CA LYS A 65 -8.08 6.76 -30.93
C LYS A 65 -6.99 7.56 -31.65
N LYS A 66 -6.48 8.65 -31.08
CA LYS A 66 -5.38 9.48 -31.62
C LYS A 66 -3.99 9.12 -31.06
N GLY A 67 -3.85 8.02 -30.29
CA GLY A 67 -2.57 7.35 -29.99
C GLY A 67 -1.63 8.03 -28.96
N LYS A 68 -2.00 9.15 -28.35
CA LYS A 68 -1.08 9.91 -27.48
C LYS A 68 -1.36 9.83 -25.98
N LYS A 69 -2.56 9.43 -25.54
CA LYS A 69 -2.91 9.39 -24.11
C LYS A 69 -3.43 8.01 -23.72
N THR A 70 -2.84 7.44 -22.68
CA THR A 70 -3.37 6.22 -22.04
C THR A 70 -4.31 6.64 -20.93
N ILE A 71 -5.55 6.18 -20.96
CA ILE A 71 -6.56 6.41 -19.93
C ILE A 71 -6.62 5.16 -19.06
N VAL A 72 -6.55 5.33 -17.77
CA VAL A 72 -6.69 4.27 -16.77
C VAL A 72 -7.96 4.51 -15.96
N LYS A 73 -9.00 3.71 -16.21
CA LYS A 73 -10.22 3.69 -15.43
C LYS A 73 -10.07 2.68 -14.28
N ARG A 74 -10.39 3.08 -13.07
CA ARG A 74 -10.32 2.22 -11.88
C ARG A 74 -11.70 1.78 -11.49
N HIS A 75 -11.84 0.48 -11.22
CA HIS A 75 -13.07 -0.14 -10.79
C HIS A 75 -12.82 -0.79 -9.42
N THR A 76 -13.64 -0.47 -8.44
CA THR A 76 -13.65 -1.17 -7.16
C THR A 76 -14.36 -2.50 -7.31
N ILE A 77 -13.77 -3.55 -6.74
CA ILE A 77 -14.34 -4.90 -6.74
C ILE A 77 -14.94 -5.11 -5.36
N THR A 78 -16.23 -5.35 -5.33
CA THR A 78 -17.01 -5.63 -4.14
C THR A 78 -17.21 -7.12 -3.93
N ASP A 79 -17.73 -7.52 -2.78
CA ASP A 79 -17.86 -8.92 -2.38
C ASP A 79 -18.87 -9.74 -3.20
N ASP A 80 -19.80 -9.09 -3.90
CA ASP A 80 -20.70 -9.73 -4.85
C ASP A 80 -20.05 -10.10 -6.19
N LEU A 81 -18.89 -9.51 -6.47
CA LEU A 81 -18.12 -9.67 -7.70
C LEU A 81 -18.86 -9.25 -9.01
N ASP A 82 -19.89 -8.42 -8.93
CA ASP A 82 -20.61 -7.94 -10.12
C ASP A 82 -19.70 -7.14 -11.04
N THR A 83 -18.77 -6.36 -10.48
CA THR A 83 -17.75 -5.66 -11.26
C THR A 83 -16.89 -6.62 -12.09
N ILE A 84 -16.62 -7.83 -11.61
CA ILE A 84 -15.90 -8.85 -12.40
C ILE A 84 -16.73 -9.26 -13.63
N ASP A 85 -18.03 -9.50 -13.45
CA ASP A 85 -18.92 -9.87 -14.59
C ASP A 85 -19.01 -8.75 -15.63
N GLU A 86 -19.02 -7.49 -15.21
CA GLU A 86 -18.96 -6.34 -16.12
C GLU A 86 -17.64 -6.28 -16.89
N LEU A 87 -16.53 -6.44 -16.18
CA LEU A 87 -15.19 -6.35 -16.75
C LEU A 87 -14.87 -7.51 -17.70
N LEU A 88 -15.45 -8.69 -17.49
CA LEU A 88 -15.32 -9.84 -18.39
C LEU A 88 -15.92 -9.56 -19.77
N LYS A 89 -16.87 -8.62 -19.89
CA LYS A 89 -17.46 -8.19 -21.17
C LYS A 89 -16.58 -7.17 -21.90
N SER A 90 -15.59 -6.58 -21.21
CA SER A 90 -14.72 -5.56 -21.82
C SER A 90 -13.71 -6.18 -22.78
N GLU A 91 -13.44 -5.46 -23.86
CA GLU A 91 -12.37 -5.76 -24.83
C GLU A 91 -11.07 -4.98 -24.55
N ASN A 92 -11.03 -4.23 -23.44
CA ASN A 92 -9.87 -3.48 -23.04
C ASN A 92 -8.88 -4.33 -22.23
N PHE A 93 -7.64 -3.88 -22.14
CA PHE A 93 -6.64 -4.49 -21.29
C PHE A 93 -6.91 -4.16 -19.81
N ILE A 94 -7.09 -5.19 -18.99
CA ILE A 94 -7.44 -5.05 -17.58
C ILE A 94 -6.41 -5.75 -16.73
N ILE A 95 -6.00 -5.08 -15.63
CA ILE A 95 -5.13 -5.66 -14.61
C ILE A 95 -5.82 -5.64 -13.25
N ILE A 96 -5.64 -6.73 -12.50
CA ILE A 96 -6.11 -6.90 -11.11
C ILE A 96 -4.97 -7.46 -10.29
N SER A 97 -4.86 -7.03 -9.03
CA SER A 97 -3.97 -7.68 -8.04
C SER A 97 -4.80 -8.44 -7.01
N PRO A 98 -4.30 -9.56 -6.46
CA PRO A 98 -4.93 -10.28 -5.36
C PRO A 98 -4.72 -9.54 -4.02
N ILE A 99 -5.06 -8.25 -3.99
CA ILE A 99 -4.74 -7.32 -2.91
C ILE A 99 -5.92 -6.38 -2.69
N GLY A 100 -6.32 -6.21 -1.42
CA GLY A 100 -7.24 -5.18 -0.99
C GLY A 100 -6.55 -3.83 -0.82
N TYR A 101 -7.26 -2.74 -1.13
CA TYR A 101 -6.74 -1.39 -1.02
C TYR A 101 -7.73 -0.49 -0.27
N ILE A 102 -7.21 0.49 0.43
CA ILE A 102 -8.05 1.57 0.92
C ILE A 102 -8.24 2.60 -0.20
N GLY A 103 -9.51 2.87 -0.54
CA GLY A 103 -9.90 3.78 -1.62
C GLY A 103 -9.59 3.24 -3.02
N LYS A 104 -9.74 4.09 -4.03
CA LYS A 104 -9.66 3.72 -5.46
C LYS A 104 -8.25 3.73 -6.06
N ASN A 105 -7.21 3.92 -5.27
CA ASN A 105 -5.84 4.05 -5.80
C ASN A 105 -4.99 2.82 -5.48
N ARG A 106 -4.60 2.09 -6.51
CA ARG A 106 -3.78 0.87 -6.43
C ARG A 106 -2.28 1.19 -6.27
N LYS A 107 -1.93 1.92 -5.22
CA LYS A 107 -0.55 2.15 -4.80
C LYS A 107 -0.19 1.25 -3.61
N THR A 108 1.08 0.91 -3.47
CA THR A 108 1.58 0.07 -2.36
C THR A 108 1.24 0.64 -0.99
N GLU A 109 1.26 1.98 -0.84
CA GLU A 109 0.90 2.65 0.42
C GLU A 109 -0.57 2.42 0.80
N ASN A 110 -1.44 2.19 -0.19
CA ASN A 110 -2.87 1.96 0.00
C ASN A 110 -3.22 0.48 0.18
N ALA A 111 -2.27 -0.42 -0.07
CA ALA A 111 -2.50 -1.85 0.08
C ALA A 111 -2.69 -2.20 1.56
N THR A 112 -3.76 -2.93 1.86
CA THR A 112 -4.17 -3.28 3.23
C THR A 112 -4.10 -4.77 3.53
N ARG A 113 -4.44 -5.61 2.55
CA ARG A 113 -4.46 -7.07 2.69
C ARG A 113 -3.97 -7.73 1.41
N MET A 114 -3.27 -8.85 1.52
CA MET A 114 -2.88 -9.70 0.40
C MET A 114 -3.59 -11.05 0.56
N TYR A 115 -4.38 -11.43 -0.43
CA TYR A 115 -5.16 -12.67 -0.43
C TYR A 115 -4.39 -13.83 -1.05
N ALA A 116 -3.57 -13.53 -2.04
CA ALA A 116 -2.70 -14.51 -2.67
C ALA A 116 -1.37 -13.87 -3.04
N PHE A 117 -0.30 -14.63 -2.91
CA PHE A 117 0.99 -14.28 -3.50
C PHE A 117 0.98 -14.70 -4.98
N ALA A 118 1.50 -13.85 -5.85
CA ALA A 118 1.51 -14.18 -7.27
C ALA A 118 2.84 -13.87 -7.94
N ILE A 119 3.23 -14.75 -8.86
CA ILE A 119 4.44 -14.66 -9.68
C ILE A 119 4.05 -14.75 -11.15
N GLU A 120 4.62 -13.88 -11.96
CA GLU A 120 4.54 -13.92 -13.43
C GLU A 120 5.80 -14.55 -14.00
N ILE A 121 5.64 -15.38 -15.02
CA ILE A 121 6.75 -15.92 -15.80
C ILE A 121 6.42 -15.70 -17.26
N ASP A 122 7.21 -14.87 -17.92
CA ASP A 122 7.05 -14.58 -19.33
C ASP A 122 7.94 -15.47 -20.21
N ASN A 123 7.64 -15.48 -21.50
CA ASN A 123 8.43 -16.15 -22.54
C ASN A 123 8.80 -17.61 -22.21
N LEU A 124 7.78 -18.41 -21.81
CA LEU A 124 7.97 -19.84 -21.55
C LEU A 124 8.54 -20.55 -22.81
N LYS A 125 9.43 -21.49 -22.59
CA LYS A 125 10.10 -22.24 -23.65
C LYS A 125 9.16 -23.19 -24.38
N MET A 126 9.36 -23.26 -25.69
CA MET A 126 8.87 -24.36 -26.53
C MET A 126 10.02 -25.33 -26.78
N SER A 127 9.67 -26.58 -27.08
CA SER A 127 10.64 -27.54 -27.65
C SER A 127 11.25 -27.00 -28.95
N ASP A 128 12.41 -27.50 -29.34
CA ASP A 128 13.15 -27.00 -30.51
C ASP A 128 12.33 -27.12 -31.82
N ASP A 129 11.48 -28.13 -31.89
CA ASP A 129 10.53 -28.30 -33.00
C ASP A 129 9.31 -27.35 -32.95
N GLY A 130 9.17 -26.60 -31.84
CA GLY A 130 8.06 -25.68 -31.58
C GLY A 130 6.71 -26.37 -31.36
N LEU A 131 6.69 -27.71 -31.17
CA LEU A 131 5.47 -28.47 -31.03
C LEU A 131 4.98 -28.62 -29.60
N ARG A 132 5.88 -28.78 -28.63
CA ARG A 132 5.55 -29.05 -27.24
C ARG A 132 5.85 -27.85 -26.32
N PRO A 133 5.04 -27.63 -25.27
CA PRO A 133 5.23 -26.56 -24.28
C PRO A 133 6.32 -26.96 -23.25
N ALA A 134 7.58 -27.09 -23.70
CA ALA A 134 8.68 -27.61 -22.87
C ALA A 134 8.82 -26.86 -21.54
N GLY A 135 8.84 -25.52 -21.55
CA GLY A 135 8.99 -24.73 -20.34
C GLY A 135 7.82 -24.85 -19.37
N LEU A 136 6.60 -25.09 -19.87
CA LEU A 136 5.47 -25.39 -18.99
C LEU A 136 5.61 -26.77 -18.36
N ASN A 137 6.02 -27.78 -19.14
CA ASN A 137 6.19 -29.12 -18.63
C ASN A 137 7.30 -29.19 -17.59
N ASP A 138 8.42 -28.48 -17.82
CA ASP A 138 9.49 -28.36 -16.83
C ASP A 138 9.00 -27.64 -15.57
N LEU A 139 8.17 -26.60 -15.70
CA LEU A 139 7.58 -25.92 -14.56
C LEU A 139 6.68 -26.85 -13.75
N LEU A 140 5.81 -27.63 -14.39
CA LEU A 140 4.93 -28.61 -13.74
C LEU A 140 5.76 -29.72 -13.04
N HIS A 141 6.81 -30.18 -13.69
CA HIS A 141 7.74 -31.15 -13.08
C HIS A 141 8.43 -30.57 -11.83
N HIS A 142 8.82 -29.28 -11.87
CA HIS A 142 9.40 -28.62 -10.69
C HIS A 142 8.42 -28.53 -9.51
N PHE A 143 7.13 -28.44 -9.76
CA PHE A 143 6.12 -28.53 -8.69
C PHE A 143 6.02 -29.97 -8.14
N GLU A 144 6.01 -30.97 -9.03
CA GLU A 144 5.90 -32.38 -8.67
C GLU A 144 7.07 -32.85 -7.78
N ILE A 145 8.29 -32.44 -8.09
CA ILE A 145 9.48 -32.76 -7.29
C ILE A 145 9.74 -31.77 -6.15
N GLU A 146 8.77 -30.91 -5.85
CA GLU A 146 8.85 -29.86 -4.81
C GLU A 146 10.06 -28.91 -4.96
N LEU A 147 10.64 -28.78 -6.14
CA LEU A 147 11.69 -27.79 -6.41
C LEU A 147 11.14 -26.38 -6.28
N LEU A 148 9.92 -26.15 -6.74
CA LEU A 148 9.14 -24.95 -6.59
C LEU A 148 7.85 -25.23 -5.80
N PRO A 149 7.27 -24.26 -5.08
CA PRO A 149 5.97 -24.42 -4.44
C PRO A 149 4.89 -24.63 -5.48
N THR A 150 3.96 -25.57 -5.24
CA THR A 150 2.82 -25.81 -6.11
C THR A 150 1.80 -24.68 -5.98
N PRO A 151 1.41 -23.98 -7.06
CA PRO A 151 0.41 -22.92 -6.99
C PRO A 151 -1.00 -23.49 -6.85
N ASN A 152 -1.93 -22.67 -6.38
CA ASN A 152 -3.36 -23.01 -6.43
C ASN A 152 -3.92 -22.88 -7.84
N TYR A 153 -3.51 -21.83 -8.56
CA TYR A 153 -3.99 -21.54 -9.90
C TYR A 153 -2.87 -21.15 -10.84
N ILE A 154 -3.00 -21.57 -12.10
CA ILE A 154 -2.20 -21.09 -13.21
C ILE A 154 -3.13 -20.34 -14.17
N VAL A 155 -2.78 -19.09 -14.49
CA VAL A 155 -3.45 -18.28 -15.50
C VAL A 155 -2.57 -18.17 -16.74
N CYS A 156 -3.03 -18.67 -17.87
CA CYS A 156 -2.36 -18.50 -19.15
C CYS A 156 -2.54 -17.05 -19.62
N SER A 157 -1.48 -16.24 -19.55
CA SER A 157 -1.53 -14.79 -19.78
C SER A 157 -1.15 -14.37 -21.22
N GLY A 158 -0.79 -15.31 -22.06
CA GLY A 158 -0.33 -15.10 -23.45
C GLY A 158 0.95 -15.88 -23.74
N SER A 159 2.12 -15.24 -23.76
CA SER A 159 3.43 -15.89 -23.90
C SER A 159 3.95 -16.51 -22.62
N GLY A 160 3.27 -16.30 -21.49
CA GLY A 160 3.64 -16.73 -20.17
C GLY A 160 2.47 -17.17 -19.32
N VAL A 161 2.74 -17.34 -18.03
CA VAL A 161 1.76 -17.75 -17.03
C VAL A 161 1.89 -16.88 -15.76
N HIS A 162 0.77 -16.75 -15.06
CA HIS A 162 0.76 -16.23 -13.71
C HIS A 162 0.44 -17.37 -12.74
N LEU A 163 1.24 -17.53 -11.71
CA LEU A 163 1.08 -18.50 -10.65
C LEU A 163 0.47 -17.82 -9.43
N TYR A 164 -0.62 -18.35 -8.90
CA TYR A 164 -1.30 -17.81 -7.73
C TYR A 164 -1.23 -18.78 -6.57
N TYR A 165 -0.75 -18.29 -5.43
CA TYR A 165 -0.62 -18.99 -4.16
C TYR A 165 -1.61 -18.36 -3.18
N VAL A 166 -2.78 -18.96 -3.01
CA VAL A 166 -3.88 -18.44 -2.19
C VAL A 166 -3.58 -18.73 -0.73
N PHE A 167 -3.56 -17.69 0.11
CA PHE A 167 -3.31 -17.84 1.53
C PHE A 167 -4.52 -18.41 2.28
N GLU A 168 -4.26 -19.19 3.32
CA GLU A 168 -5.30 -19.66 4.24
C GLU A 168 -6.04 -18.48 4.91
N GLN A 169 -5.27 -17.45 5.30
CA GLN A 169 -5.76 -16.19 5.84
C GLN A 169 -5.08 -15.03 5.12
N PRO A 170 -5.81 -13.97 4.77
CA PRO A 170 -5.21 -12.81 4.13
C PRO A 170 -4.15 -12.17 5.01
N ILE A 171 -3.01 -11.86 4.43
CA ILE A 171 -1.92 -11.18 5.14
C ILE A 171 -2.26 -9.70 5.30
N VAL A 172 -2.25 -9.19 6.53
CA VAL A 172 -2.38 -7.76 6.82
C VAL A 172 -1.08 -7.04 6.44
N LEU A 173 -1.19 -6.02 5.60
CA LEU A 173 -0.05 -5.35 4.98
C LEU A 173 0.42 -4.14 5.80
N PHE A 174 1.10 -4.38 6.91
CA PHE A 174 1.88 -3.35 7.60
C PHE A 174 3.14 -3.00 6.78
N ASP A 175 3.75 -1.86 7.05
CA ASP A 175 4.88 -1.39 6.23
C ASP A 175 6.12 -2.30 6.30
N ASN A 176 6.40 -2.90 7.47
CA ASN A 176 7.43 -3.91 7.61
C ASN A 176 7.09 -5.20 6.84
N VAL A 177 5.82 -5.63 6.86
CA VAL A 177 5.33 -6.80 6.11
C VAL A 177 5.47 -6.57 4.60
N LYS A 178 5.11 -5.38 4.10
CA LYS A 178 5.30 -5.02 2.68
C LYS A 178 6.77 -5.15 2.26
N LYS A 179 7.70 -4.69 3.11
CA LYS A 179 9.15 -4.78 2.87
C LYS A 179 9.63 -6.23 2.86
N SER A 180 9.15 -7.08 3.79
CA SER A 180 9.52 -8.50 3.82
C SER A 180 9.00 -9.25 2.60
N LEU A 181 7.77 -8.99 2.15
CA LEU A 181 7.20 -9.55 0.93
C LEU A 181 8.00 -9.16 -0.34
N ASP A 182 8.46 -7.90 -0.44
CA ASP A 182 9.30 -7.46 -1.57
C ASP A 182 10.64 -8.18 -1.56
N LYS A 183 11.31 -8.28 -0.42
CA LYS A 183 12.55 -9.06 -0.27
C LYS A 183 12.35 -10.53 -0.65
N PHE A 184 11.29 -11.15 -0.14
CA PHE A 184 10.97 -12.53 -0.43
C PHE A 184 10.78 -12.76 -1.92
N LYS A 185 9.90 -11.97 -2.57
CA LYS A 185 9.63 -12.12 -4.01
C LYS A 185 10.91 -11.98 -4.83
N ARG A 186 11.72 -10.96 -4.57
CA ARG A 186 13.01 -10.77 -5.27
C ARG A 186 13.95 -11.95 -5.08
N ALA A 187 13.99 -12.52 -3.88
CA ALA A 187 14.88 -13.62 -3.57
C ALA A 187 14.48 -14.93 -4.26
N ILE A 188 13.18 -15.20 -4.44
CA ILE A 188 12.70 -16.47 -5.01
C ILE A 188 12.46 -16.40 -6.53
N THR A 189 12.19 -15.22 -7.09
CA THR A 189 11.90 -15.06 -8.53
C THR A 189 12.91 -15.76 -9.45
N PRO A 190 14.24 -15.70 -9.23
CA PRO A 190 15.21 -16.37 -10.09
C PRO A 190 15.07 -17.89 -10.18
N TYR A 191 14.45 -18.52 -9.20
CA TYR A 191 14.22 -19.97 -9.22
C TYR A 191 13.07 -20.36 -10.13
N PHE A 192 12.10 -19.45 -10.35
CA PHE A 192 11.02 -19.61 -11.31
C PHE A 192 11.46 -19.24 -12.73
N TRP A 193 12.28 -18.19 -12.86
CA TRP A 193 12.83 -17.73 -14.14
C TRP A 193 14.15 -18.45 -14.45
N ASN A 194 14.11 -19.76 -14.51
CA ASN A 194 15.29 -20.61 -14.73
C ASN A 194 15.42 -21.05 -16.20
N PRO A 195 16.61 -21.55 -16.64
CA PRO A 195 16.88 -21.88 -18.03
C PRO A 195 16.06 -23.02 -18.61
N TYR A 196 15.38 -23.81 -17.81
CA TYR A 196 14.48 -24.87 -18.29
C TYR A 196 13.11 -24.33 -18.62
N VAL A 197 12.63 -23.35 -17.88
CA VAL A 197 11.26 -22.81 -17.92
C VAL A 197 11.10 -21.68 -18.93
N THR A 198 12.03 -20.71 -18.96
CA THR A 198 11.87 -19.49 -19.77
C THR A 198 13.12 -19.17 -20.60
N TYR A 199 12.91 -18.45 -21.72
CA TYR A 199 14.01 -17.90 -22.51
C TYR A 199 14.72 -16.75 -21.77
N ASP A 200 14.02 -16.02 -20.90
CA ASP A 200 14.50 -14.84 -20.18
C ASP A 200 15.08 -15.21 -18.81
N SER A 201 15.98 -16.20 -18.77
CA SER A 201 16.52 -16.77 -17.52
C SER A 201 17.81 -16.10 -17.03
N GLU A 202 18.44 -15.23 -17.82
CA GLU A 202 19.60 -14.46 -17.35
C GLU A 202 19.14 -13.35 -16.39
N ILE A 203 19.93 -13.09 -15.33
CA ILE A 203 19.56 -12.12 -14.28
C ILE A 203 19.16 -10.74 -14.84
N LYS A 204 19.79 -10.31 -15.93
CA LYS A 204 19.44 -9.04 -16.62
C LYS A 204 18.07 -9.04 -17.29
N ASP A 205 17.54 -10.22 -17.62
CA ASP A 205 16.28 -10.40 -18.36
C ASP A 205 15.11 -10.72 -17.41
N ILE A 206 15.40 -11.17 -16.18
CA ILE A 206 14.41 -11.48 -15.16
C ILE A 206 13.68 -10.19 -14.75
N GLN A 207 12.35 -10.24 -14.81
CA GLN A 207 11.50 -9.13 -14.38
C GLN A 207 11.25 -9.22 -12.87
N PHE A 208 11.99 -8.42 -12.09
CA PHE A 208 11.81 -8.30 -10.64
C PHE A 208 10.67 -7.37 -10.30
N GLU A 209 9.48 -7.81 -10.54
CA GLU A 209 8.28 -7.04 -10.29
C GLU A 209 7.87 -7.02 -8.82
N SER A 210 7.26 -5.90 -8.38
CA SER A 210 6.75 -5.77 -7.01
C SER A 210 5.70 -6.84 -6.69
N PRO A 211 5.61 -7.37 -5.46
CA PRO A 211 4.52 -8.24 -5.04
C PRO A 211 3.14 -7.56 -5.13
N PHE A 212 3.11 -6.22 -5.24
CA PHE A 212 1.90 -5.40 -5.36
C PHE A 212 1.52 -5.04 -6.80
N GLN A 213 2.18 -5.65 -7.79
CA GLN A 213 1.86 -5.42 -9.19
C GLN A 213 0.44 -5.88 -9.55
N GLY A 214 -0.05 -5.39 -10.69
CA GLY A 214 -1.29 -5.89 -11.29
C GLY A 214 -1.01 -6.94 -12.33
N PHE A 215 -1.72 -8.02 -12.22
CA PHE A 215 -1.69 -9.12 -13.18
C PHE A 215 -2.80 -8.94 -14.21
N ARG A 216 -2.60 -9.39 -15.44
CA ARG A 216 -3.67 -9.43 -16.43
C ARG A 216 -4.86 -10.17 -15.85
N MET A 217 -6.06 -9.58 -16.00
CA MET A 217 -7.30 -10.15 -15.48
C MET A 217 -7.52 -11.56 -16.02
N ALA A 218 -7.82 -12.51 -15.14
CA ALA A 218 -8.29 -13.83 -15.53
C ALA A 218 -9.62 -13.71 -16.29
N GLY A 219 -9.74 -14.36 -17.46
CA GLY A 219 -10.84 -14.17 -18.40
C GLY A 219 -10.76 -12.87 -19.21
N GLY A 220 -9.84 -11.97 -18.90
CA GLY A 220 -9.62 -10.72 -19.62
C GLY A 220 -8.91 -10.91 -20.96
N VAL A 221 -8.93 -9.86 -21.79
CA VAL A 221 -8.40 -9.91 -23.16
C VAL A 221 -6.89 -9.68 -23.16
N THR A 222 -6.16 -10.50 -23.90
CA THR A 222 -4.71 -10.32 -24.15
C THR A 222 -4.47 -9.25 -25.21
N LYS A 223 -3.20 -8.81 -25.36
CA LYS A 223 -2.78 -7.92 -26.46
C LYS A 223 -3.16 -8.46 -27.84
N LYS A 224 -3.40 -9.77 -27.96
CA LYS A 224 -3.79 -10.47 -29.21
C LYS A 224 -5.29 -10.73 -29.34
N ARG A 225 -6.09 -10.16 -28.44
CA ARG A 225 -7.55 -10.31 -28.37
C ARG A 225 -8.05 -11.72 -28.05
N GLU A 226 -7.21 -12.56 -27.44
CA GLU A 226 -7.61 -13.83 -26.86
C GLU A 226 -7.94 -13.61 -25.39
N ARG A 227 -8.78 -14.45 -24.81
CA ARG A 227 -9.09 -14.40 -23.38
C ARG A 227 -8.17 -15.32 -22.59
N THR A 228 -7.66 -14.83 -21.49
CA THR A 228 -6.84 -15.62 -20.56
C THR A 228 -7.67 -16.75 -19.96
N ARG A 229 -7.06 -17.90 -19.74
CA ARG A 229 -7.69 -19.11 -19.20
C ARG A 229 -7.06 -19.46 -17.87
N VAL A 230 -7.86 -20.02 -16.97
CA VAL A 230 -7.47 -20.32 -15.58
C VAL A 230 -7.60 -21.80 -15.29
N PHE A 231 -6.58 -22.37 -14.66
CA PHE A 231 -6.54 -23.78 -14.29
C PHE A 231 -6.31 -23.92 -12.79
N GLU A 232 -7.11 -24.78 -12.15
CA GLU A 232 -6.98 -25.13 -10.74
C GLU A 232 -5.99 -26.27 -10.60
N ILE A 233 -4.87 -26.02 -9.89
CA ILE A 233 -3.79 -26.98 -9.71
C ILE A 233 -3.90 -27.63 -8.35
N SER A 234 -4.17 -26.83 -7.30
CA SER A 234 -4.35 -27.30 -5.93
C SER A 234 -5.50 -26.55 -5.25
N THR A 235 -6.32 -27.28 -4.52
CA THR A 235 -7.40 -26.73 -3.70
C THR A 235 -6.96 -26.38 -2.28
N HIS A 236 -5.74 -26.74 -1.87
CA HIS A 236 -5.21 -26.48 -0.54
C HIS A 236 -4.58 -25.09 -0.49
N PRO A 237 -5.13 -24.17 0.31
CA PRO A 237 -4.50 -22.87 0.52
C PRO A 237 -3.09 -23.03 1.08
N ILE A 238 -2.21 -22.08 0.78
CA ILE A 238 -0.81 -22.11 1.24
C ILE A 238 -0.65 -21.23 2.49
N SER A 239 0.18 -21.67 3.41
CA SER A 239 0.59 -20.85 4.56
C SER A 239 1.85 -20.03 4.24
N VAL A 240 2.08 -18.95 5.01
CA VAL A 240 3.31 -18.17 4.93
C VAL A 240 4.53 -19.01 5.28
N GLU A 241 4.38 -19.92 6.23
CA GLU A 241 5.42 -20.85 6.67
C GLU A 241 5.85 -21.79 5.55
N GLU A 242 4.89 -22.25 4.75
CA GLU A 242 5.18 -23.11 3.59
C GLU A 242 5.97 -22.35 2.52
N LEU A 243 5.59 -21.13 2.17
CA LEU A 243 6.37 -20.30 1.26
C LEU A 243 7.78 -20.03 1.82
N ASN A 244 7.89 -19.73 3.11
CA ASN A 244 9.16 -19.47 3.76
C ASN A 244 10.11 -20.68 3.75
N ARG A 245 9.60 -21.93 3.75
CA ARG A 245 10.44 -23.13 3.58
C ARG A 245 11.22 -23.07 2.28
N TYR A 246 10.66 -22.55 1.20
CA TYR A 246 11.37 -22.40 -0.07
C TYR A 246 12.45 -21.33 -0.01
N ALA A 247 12.24 -20.20 0.69
CA ALA A 247 13.32 -19.25 0.92
C ALA A 247 14.49 -19.90 1.69
N VAL A 248 14.20 -20.70 2.70
CA VAL A 248 15.23 -21.46 3.45
C VAL A 248 15.90 -22.49 2.55
N LYS A 249 15.15 -23.27 1.79
CA LYS A 249 15.64 -24.26 0.82
C LYS A 249 16.62 -23.66 -0.20
N TYR A 250 16.34 -22.42 -0.64
CA TYR A 250 17.19 -21.68 -1.56
C TYR A 250 18.36 -20.93 -0.88
N GLY A 251 18.58 -21.12 0.42
CA GLY A 251 19.63 -20.42 1.16
C GLY A 251 19.34 -18.92 1.39
N LYS A 252 18.09 -18.50 1.28
CA LYS A 252 17.63 -17.11 1.44
C LYS A 252 16.92 -16.90 2.78
N LYS A 253 17.49 -17.39 3.88
CA LYS A 253 16.90 -17.34 5.22
C LYS A 253 16.54 -15.91 5.67
N ASP A 254 17.34 -14.93 5.30
CA ASP A 254 17.09 -13.52 5.67
C ASP A 254 16.01 -12.84 4.82
N CYS A 255 15.44 -13.55 3.85
CA CYS A 255 14.41 -13.06 2.94
C CYS A 255 13.04 -13.71 3.18
N GLN A 256 12.81 -14.30 4.35
CA GLN A 256 11.52 -14.86 4.71
C GLN A 256 10.46 -13.76 4.87
N ILE A 257 9.21 -14.12 4.58
CA ILE A 257 8.06 -13.25 4.86
C ILE A 257 7.88 -13.20 6.37
N ASP A 258 7.91 -12.00 6.92
CA ASP A 258 7.58 -11.74 8.31
C ASP A 258 6.26 -10.95 8.37
N ILE A 259 5.23 -11.59 8.93
CA ILE A 259 3.88 -11.03 9.07
C ILE A 259 3.64 -10.35 10.42
N ALA A 260 4.62 -10.42 11.34
CA ALA A 260 4.52 -9.75 12.63
C ALA A 260 4.49 -8.23 12.46
N TYR A 261 3.62 -7.57 13.20
CA TYR A 261 3.62 -6.11 13.25
C TYR A 261 4.82 -5.62 14.05
N GLU A 262 5.65 -4.82 13.42
CA GLU A 262 6.73 -4.09 14.09
C GLU A 262 6.36 -2.61 14.25
N SER A 263 6.44 -2.12 15.48
CA SER A 263 6.27 -0.71 15.78
C SER A 263 7.57 0.06 15.57
N GLU A 264 7.50 1.25 14.96
CA GLU A 264 8.63 2.18 14.88
C GLU A 264 9.02 2.78 16.24
N MET A 265 8.19 2.55 17.27
CA MET A 265 8.33 3.13 18.60
C MET A 265 8.34 2.00 19.63
N THR A 266 9.31 2.05 20.54
CA THR A 266 9.35 1.12 21.68
C THR A 266 8.19 1.37 22.64
N LEU A 267 7.87 0.36 23.45
CA LEU A 267 6.78 0.49 24.43
C LEU A 267 7.05 1.58 25.47
N ALA A 268 8.33 1.80 25.81
CA ALA A 268 8.76 2.86 26.74
C ALA A 268 8.56 4.25 26.11
N GLU A 269 8.98 4.44 24.87
CA GLU A 269 8.74 5.69 24.11
C GLU A 269 7.24 5.94 23.91
N ALA A 270 6.46 4.88 23.63
CA ALA A 270 5.01 4.99 23.49
C ALA A 270 4.33 5.37 24.82
N LYS A 271 4.80 4.85 25.95
CA LYS A 271 4.31 5.24 27.29
C LYS A 271 4.56 6.72 27.57
N GLU A 272 5.73 7.22 27.19
CA GLU A 272 6.08 8.63 27.38
C GLU A 272 5.34 9.54 26.40
N ALA A 273 5.28 9.16 25.13
CA ALA A 273 4.65 9.96 24.09
C ALA A 273 3.11 9.95 24.15
N TYR A 274 2.52 8.81 24.54
CA TYR A 274 1.09 8.55 24.52
C TYR A 274 0.59 7.86 25.80
N PRO A 275 0.70 8.48 26.98
CA PRO A 275 0.39 7.85 28.29
C PRO A 275 -1.07 7.37 28.38
N GLU A 276 -2.03 8.12 27.82
CA GLU A 276 -3.45 7.71 27.80
C GLU A 276 -3.66 6.44 26.97
N TRP A 277 -2.99 6.36 25.80
CA TRP A 277 -3.02 5.16 24.97
C TRP A 277 -2.41 3.98 25.73
N TYR A 278 -1.24 4.17 26.35
CA TYR A 278 -0.56 3.14 27.11
C TYR A 278 -1.44 2.60 28.23
N GLU A 279 -2.08 3.48 28.99
CA GLU A 279 -2.98 3.10 30.08
C GLU A 279 -4.18 2.30 29.54
N LYS A 280 -4.86 2.79 28.52
CA LYS A 280 -6.03 2.12 27.94
C LYS A 280 -5.68 0.78 27.30
N ARG A 281 -4.60 0.71 26.50
CA ARG A 281 -4.28 -0.46 25.69
C ARG A 281 -3.42 -1.49 26.40
N ILE A 282 -2.46 -1.06 27.21
CA ILE A 282 -1.47 -1.93 27.84
C ILE A 282 -1.88 -2.26 29.26
N VAL A 283 -2.23 -1.26 30.06
CA VAL A 283 -2.62 -1.48 31.46
C VAL A 283 -4.02 -2.04 31.56
N ASN A 284 -5.01 -1.36 30.97
CA ASN A 284 -6.41 -1.73 31.07
C ASN A 284 -6.86 -2.76 30.01
N LYS A 285 -5.98 -3.14 29.07
CA LYS A 285 -6.19 -4.12 28.00
C LYS A 285 -7.49 -3.88 27.19
N GLN A 286 -7.90 -2.61 27.05
CA GLN A 286 -9.06 -2.27 26.24
C GLN A 286 -8.82 -2.61 24.77
N PRO A 287 -9.75 -3.29 24.09
CA PRO A 287 -9.62 -3.60 22.66
C PRO A 287 -9.48 -2.31 21.83
N SER A 288 -8.83 -2.41 20.65
CA SER A 288 -8.82 -1.28 19.70
C SER A 288 -10.25 -1.00 19.25
N GLY A 289 -10.54 0.29 18.99
CA GLY A 289 -11.84 0.72 18.51
C GLY A 289 -12.91 0.91 19.58
N THR A 290 -12.58 0.74 20.87
CA THR A 290 -13.51 0.98 21.99
C THR A 290 -13.53 2.43 22.49
N TRP A 291 -12.69 3.30 21.95
CA TRP A 291 -12.65 4.71 22.37
C TRP A 291 -13.36 5.58 21.35
N GLU A 292 -14.24 6.40 21.85
CA GLU A 292 -14.96 7.38 21.06
C GLU A 292 -14.30 8.76 21.23
N CYS A 293 -14.09 9.43 20.13
CA CYS A 293 -13.68 10.83 20.12
C CYS A 293 -14.89 11.73 20.31
N LYS A 294 -14.65 12.96 20.77
CA LYS A 294 -15.70 13.98 20.83
C LYS A 294 -16.15 14.37 19.43
N ARG A 295 -17.42 14.71 19.28
CA ARG A 295 -18.01 15.22 18.04
C ARG A 295 -17.22 16.39 17.43
N ASP A 296 -16.60 17.22 18.25
CA ASP A 296 -15.79 18.35 17.82
C ASP A 296 -14.70 17.97 16.80
N LEU A 297 -14.20 16.72 16.86
CA LEU A 297 -13.22 16.21 15.91
C LEU A 297 -13.82 16.05 14.51
N TYR A 298 -15.05 15.58 14.41
CA TYR A 298 -15.77 15.43 13.15
C TYR A 298 -16.13 16.79 12.55
N GLU A 299 -16.68 17.70 13.35
CA GLU A 299 -17.02 19.05 12.93
C GLU A 299 -15.78 19.86 12.53
N TRP A 300 -14.68 19.67 13.23
CA TRP A 300 -13.40 20.25 12.84
C TRP A 300 -12.97 19.77 11.45
N TRP A 301 -13.06 18.46 11.17
CA TRP A 301 -12.68 17.94 9.87
C TRP A 301 -13.59 18.43 8.73
N LYS A 302 -14.86 18.60 8.97
CA LYS A 302 -15.77 19.24 8.00
C LYS A 302 -15.29 20.65 7.60
N ARG A 303 -14.86 21.45 8.57
CA ARG A 303 -14.29 22.79 8.30
C ARG A 303 -12.99 22.69 7.50
N GLU A 304 -12.10 21.78 7.87
CA GLU A 304 -10.85 21.58 7.14
C GLU A 304 -11.08 21.15 5.69
N ILE A 305 -12.11 20.35 5.42
CA ILE A 305 -12.51 20.00 4.03
C ILE A 305 -12.96 21.24 3.28
N THR A 306 -13.84 22.06 3.87
CA THR A 306 -14.37 23.25 3.23
C THR A 306 -13.26 24.21 2.79
N GLU A 307 -12.24 24.38 3.60
CA GLU A 307 -11.15 25.33 3.37
C GLU A 307 -9.98 24.74 2.58
N GLY A 308 -9.70 23.45 2.78
CA GLY A 308 -8.45 22.81 2.35
C GLY A 308 -8.58 21.78 1.23
N ALA A 309 -9.79 21.41 0.82
CA ALA A 309 -9.97 20.41 -0.23
C ALA A 309 -9.40 20.89 -1.58
N ARG A 310 -8.77 19.96 -2.32
CA ARG A 310 -8.12 20.26 -3.61
C ARG A 310 -8.48 19.21 -4.64
N VAL A 311 -8.39 19.58 -5.91
CA VAL A 311 -8.48 18.64 -7.04
C VAL A 311 -7.51 17.48 -6.83
N LYS A 312 -7.92 16.26 -7.17
CA LYS A 312 -7.20 14.98 -6.96
C LYS A 312 -7.24 14.43 -5.52
N HIS A 313 -7.67 15.20 -4.52
CA HIS A 313 -7.76 14.76 -3.12
C HIS A 313 -9.21 14.69 -2.61
N ARG A 314 -10.19 15.21 -3.34
CA ARG A 314 -11.63 15.31 -2.97
C ARG A 314 -12.19 14.01 -2.41
N TYR A 315 -12.00 12.93 -3.14
CA TYR A 315 -12.41 11.59 -2.72
C TYR A 315 -11.86 11.20 -1.34
N TYR A 316 -10.57 11.45 -1.11
CA TYR A 316 -9.95 11.13 0.17
C TYR A 316 -10.38 12.08 1.30
N CYS A 317 -10.80 13.27 1.00
CA CYS A 317 -11.39 14.16 2.01
C CYS A 317 -12.67 13.56 2.60
N LEU A 318 -13.56 13.00 1.75
CA LEU A 318 -14.79 12.32 2.20
C LEU A 318 -14.50 10.95 2.83
N LEU A 319 -13.55 10.21 2.29
CA LEU A 319 -13.12 8.95 2.91
C LEU A 319 -12.58 9.20 4.34
N MET A 320 -11.82 10.28 4.56
CA MET A 320 -11.36 10.65 5.90
C MET A 320 -12.52 11.16 6.78
N LEU A 321 -13.55 11.79 6.20
CA LEU A 321 -14.77 12.17 6.93
C LEU A 321 -15.45 10.91 7.51
N SER A 322 -15.56 9.85 6.73
CA SER A 322 -16.07 8.55 7.19
C SER A 322 -15.23 7.96 8.33
N ILE A 323 -13.90 8.07 8.24
CA ILE A 323 -13.00 7.62 9.31
C ILE A 323 -13.19 8.44 10.59
N TYR A 324 -13.35 9.77 10.48
CA TYR A 324 -13.62 10.60 11.63
C TYR A 324 -15.00 10.30 12.25
N ALA A 325 -16.02 9.97 11.44
CA ALA A 325 -17.30 9.49 11.95
C ALA A 325 -17.14 8.20 12.77
N ILE A 326 -16.37 7.21 12.26
CA ILE A 326 -16.05 5.99 13.02
C ILE A 326 -15.37 6.31 14.35
N LYS A 327 -14.42 7.24 14.36
CA LYS A 327 -13.69 7.66 15.57
C LYS A 327 -14.60 8.31 16.61
N CYS A 328 -15.62 9.01 16.16
CA CYS A 328 -16.64 9.67 17.02
C CYS A 328 -17.75 8.71 17.48
N GLY A 329 -17.83 7.51 16.92
CA GLY A 329 -18.74 6.45 17.31
C GLY A 329 -20.20 6.93 17.31
N ARG A 330 -20.88 6.82 18.45
CA ARG A 330 -22.31 7.20 18.61
C ARG A 330 -22.57 8.70 18.45
N ASN A 331 -21.55 9.54 18.48
CA ASN A 331 -21.71 10.99 18.38
C ASN A 331 -21.95 11.46 16.95
N VAL A 332 -21.82 10.58 15.93
CA VAL A 332 -22.11 10.86 14.52
C VAL A 332 -22.85 9.69 13.96
N THR A 333 -24.04 9.90 13.42
CA THR A 333 -24.85 8.83 12.80
C THR A 333 -24.47 8.61 11.34
N GLU A 334 -24.87 7.47 10.78
CA GLU A 334 -24.67 7.18 9.35
C GLU A 334 -25.43 8.16 8.46
N GLU A 335 -26.67 8.46 8.83
CA GLU A 335 -27.52 9.38 8.08
C GLU A 335 -26.92 10.79 8.04
N GLU A 336 -26.39 11.26 9.17
CA GLU A 336 -25.70 12.54 9.26
C GLU A 336 -24.44 12.54 8.39
N LEU A 337 -23.63 11.48 8.45
CA LEU A 337 -22.44 11.34 7.62
C LEU A 337 -22.79 11.39 6.12
N ILE A 338 -23.86 10.68 5.71
CA ILE A 338 -24.33 10.68 4.32
C ILE A 338 -24.75 12.10 3.90
N GLN A 339 -25.57 12.75 4.70
CA GLN A 339 -26.03 14.10 4.42
C GLN A 339 -24.87 15.10 4.30
N ASP A 340 -23.94 15.04 5.24
CA ASP A 340 -22.74 15.89 5.23
C ASP A 340 -21.85 15.62 4.01
N ALA A 341 -21.64 14.36 3.65
CA ALA A 341 -20.81 14.01 2.49
C ALA A 341 -21.43 14.51 1.17
N TYR A 342 -22.76 14.37 1.02
CA TYR A 342 -23.46 14.89 -0.15
C TYR A 342 -23.46 16.42 -0.21
N SER A 343 -23.42 17.11 0.92
CA SER A 343 -23.31 18.58 0.94
C SER A 343 -22.04 19.12 0.27
N PHE A 344 -20.99 18.30 0.18
CA PHE A 344 -19.76 18.66 -0.52
C PHE A 344 -19.78 18.38 -2.02
N LEU A 345 -20.79 17.67 -2.53
CA LEU A 345 -20.81 17.21 -3.93
C LEU A 345 -20.70 18.37 -4.92
N GLU A 346 -21.52 19.41 -4.77
CA GLU A 346 -21.52 20.57 -5.64
C GLU A 346 -20.18 21.32 -5.60
N GLN A 347 -19.65 21.59 -4.39
CA GLN A 347 -18.36 22.22 -4.21
C GLN A 347 -17.24 21.43 -4.88
N PHE A 348 -17.25 20.10 -4.74
CA PHE A 348 -16.22 19.24 -5.28
C PHE A 348 -16.31 19.09 -6.80
N ASP A 349 -17.52 19.06 -7.35
CA ASP A 349 -17.70 19.03 -8.79
C ASP A 349 -17.30 20.36 -9.44
N ALA A 350 -17.62 21.50 -8.81
CA ALA A 350 -17.20 22.83 -9.28
C ALA A 350 -15.67 23.00 -9.34
N MET A 351 -14.89 22.21 -8.58
CA MET A 351 -13.43 22.17 -8.68
C MET A 351 -12.92 21.44 -9.92
N SER A 352 -13.79 20.75 -10.67
CA SER A 352 -13.40 19.97 -11.84
C SER A 352 -13.03 20.88 -13.01
N VAL A 353 -11.82 20.77 -13.52
CA VAL A 353 -11.32 21.56 -14.65
C VAL A 353 -11.57 20.87 -15.98
N GLU A 354 -11.68 19.53 -15.97
CA GLU A 354 -11.87 18.70 -17.14
C GLU A 354 -13.12 17.83 -16.98
N ASP A 355 -13.90 17.62 -18.04
CA ASP A 355 -15.08 16.73 -18.02
C ASP A 355 -14.74 15.28 -17.65
N THR A 356 -13.51 14.87 -17.91
CA THR A 356 -13.01 13.54 -17.54
C THR A 356 -12.74 13.35 -16.05
N ASN A 357 -12.78 14.45 -15.25
CA ASN A 357 -12.49 14.43 -13.83
C ASN A 357 -13.63 15.03 -12.98
N ARG A 358 -14.88 14.87 -13.45
CA ARG A 358 -16.07 15.26 -12.68
C ARG A 358 -16.14 14.49 -11.37
N PHE A 359 -16.64 15.14 -10.32
CA PHE A 359 -16.89 14.51 -9.04
C PHE A 359 -18.38 14.16 -8.94
N THR A 360 -18.70 12.89 -8.78
CA THR A 360 -20.05 12.36 -8.95
C THR A 360 -20.60 11.78 -7.64
N GLU A 361 -21.90 11.53 -7.59
CA GLU A 361 -22.54 10.80 -6.48
C GLU A 361 -21.88 9.45 -6.22
N LYS A 362 -21.44 8.76 -7.28
CA LYS A 362 -20.71 7.50 -7.14
C LYS A 362 -19.40 7.68 -6.37
N ASP A 363 -18.70 8.81 -6.54
CA ASP A 363 -17.48 9.09 -5.79
C ASP A 363 -17.77 9.33 -4.31
N VAL A 364 -18.91 9.97 -3.99
CA VAL A 364 -19.39 10.13 -2.62
C VAL A 364 -19.71 8.76 -2.01
N MET A 365 -20.54 7.97 -2.67
CA MET A 365 -20.93 6.64 -2.19
C MET A 365 -19.71 5.72 -1.95
N ASP A 366 -18.77 5.70 -2.89
CA ASP A 366 -17.55 4.91 -2.78
C ASP A 366 -16.65 5.38 -1.62
N ALA A 367 -16.59 6.69 -1.34
CA ALA A 367 -15.83 7.22 -0.20
C ALA A 367 -16.47 6.86 1.14
N LEU A 368 -17.79 6.84 1.19
CA LEU A 368 -18.55 6.50 2.39
C LEU A 368 -18.41 5.02 2.79
N GLN A 369 -18.01 4.13 1.86
CA GLN A 369 -17.78 2.72 2.17
C GLN A 369 -16.77 2.52 3.32
N ALA A 370 -15.82 3.44 3.50
CA ALA A 370 -14.87 3.39 4.61
C ALA A 370 -15.54 3.41 6.00
N TYR A 371 -16.77 3.92 6.13
CA TYR A 371 -17.51 3.95 7.41
C TYR A 371 -17.80 2.56 7.96
N TYR A 372 -17.93 1.56 7.11
CA TYR A 372 -18.24 0.19 7.52
C TYR A 372 -17.00 -0.61 7.92
N ASP A 373 -15.79 -0.15 7.59
CA ASP A 373 -14.54 -0.75 8.05
C ASP A 373 -14.13 -0.17 9.41
N LYS A 374 -14.61 -0.79 10.48
CA LYS A 374 -14.38 -0.31 11.85
C LYS A 374 -12.90 -0.40 12.29
N ASP A 375 -12.06 -1.15 11.61
CA ASP A 375 -10.62 -1.21 11.88
C ASP A 375 -9.94 0.13 11.57
N LEU A 376 -10.54 0.95 10.71
CA LEU A 376 -10.05 2.29 10.38
C LEU A 376 -10.15 3.30 11.53
N VAL A 377 -10.78 2.96 12.65
CA VAL A 377 -10.80 3.80 13.86
C VAL A 377 -9.38 4.19 14.31
N THR A 378 -8.39 3.32 14.07
CA THR A 378 -6.98 3.55 14.44
C THR A 378 -6.16 4.23 13.33
N TYR A 379 -6.82 4.71 12.26
CA TYR A 379 -6.14 5.24 11.08
C TYR A 379 -5.20 6.42 11.42
N PRO A 380 -3.89 6.36 11.00
CA PRO A 380 -2.90 7.31 11.46
C PRO A 380 -3.07 8.71 10.87
N ILE A 381 -2.83 9.75 11.66
CA ILE A 381 -2.91 11.16 11.23
C ILE A 381 -1.99 11.47 10.03
N ASN A 382 -0.81 10.87 9.98
CA ASN A 382 0.11 11.07 8.84
C ASN A 382 -0.49 10.56 7.53
N SER A 383 -1.22 9.45 7.59
CA SER A 383 -1.92 8.89 6.44
C SER A 383 -3.12 9.76 6.03
N ILE A 384 -3.81 10.37 6.99
CA ILE A 384 -4.87 11.34 6.72
C ILE A 384 -4.33 12.54 5.95
N VAL A 385 -3.25 13.16 6.46
CA VAL A 385 -2.59 14.31 5.82
C VAL A 385 -2.12 13.97 4.40
N TYR A 386 -1.44 12.85 4.25
CA TYR A 386 -0.90 12.42 2.95
C TYR A 386 -2.00 12.23 1.89
N ARG A 387 -3.11 11.59 2.26
CA ARG A 387 -4.17 11.24 1.31
C ARG A 387 -5.13 12.39 1.04
N SER A 388 -5.54 13.12 2.06
CA SER A 388 -6.44 14.28 1.89
C SER A 388 -5.74 15.49 1.30
N GLY A 389 -4.41 15.57 1.41
CA GLY A 389 -3.63 16.76 1.04
C GLY A 389 -3.82 17.94 2.00
N ILE A 390 -4.66 17.79 3.04
CA ILE A 390 -4.91 18.80 4.04
C ILE A 390 -3.84 18.71 5.12
N GLN A 391 -3.12 19.81 5.35
CA GLN A 391 -2.07 19.85 6.37
C GLN A 391 -2.69 20.00 7.76
N ILE A 392 -2.38 19.05 8.64
CA ILE A 392 -2.86 19.05 10.03
C ILE A 392 -1.70 19.39 10.95
N GLU A 393 -1.79 20.52 11.65
CA GLU A 393 -0.85 20.83 12.70
C GLU A 393 -1.06 19.89 13.91
N LYS A 394 -0.07 19.09 14.22
CA LYS A 394 -0.13 18.18 15.37
C LYS A 394 -0.18 18.98 16.69
N ASN A 395 -1.25 18.80 17.44
CA ASN A 395 -1.35 19.33 18.80
C ASN A 395 -0.38 18.58 19.74
N LYS A 396 0.27 19.32 20.60
CA LYS A 396 0.98 18.73 21.75
C LYS A 396 -0.01 18.32 22.86
N ARG A 397 0.50 17.62 23.89
CA ARG A 397 -0.21 17.01 25.02
C ARG A 397 -1.40 17.81 25.60
N ASN A 398 -1.48 19.13 25.40
CA ASN A 398 -2.49 20.01 26.00
C ASN A 398 -3.54 20.49 24.98
N PHE A 399 -3.79 19.75 23.91
CA PHE A 399 -4.74 20.11 22.84
C PHE A 399 -4.48 21.48 22.19
N ARG A 400 -3.26 22.02 22.31
CA ARG A 400 -2.84 23.29 21.73
C ARG A 400 -1.95 23.08 20.53
N ARG A 401 -2.07 23.96 19.56
CA ARG A 401 -1.14 24.00 18.42
C ARG A 401 0.30 24.23 18.96
N LYS A 402 1.29 23.62 18.29
CA LYS A 402 2.71 23.72 18.70
C LYS A 402 3.15 25.19 18.85
N SER A 403 2.72 26.06 17.94
CA SER A 403 2.99 27.49 17.98
C SER A 403 2.45 28.17 19.24
N ASP A 404 1.19 27.86 19.59
CA ASP A 404 0.52 28.48 20.76
C ASP A 404 1.08 27.93 22.07
N HIS A 405 1.40 26.63 22.09
CA HIS A 405 2.10 26.04 23.24
C HIS A 405 3.47 26.69 23.48
N ILE A 406 4.25 26.90 22.41
CA ILE A 406 5.56 27.57 22.53
C ILE A 406 5.39 29.00 23.04
N LYS A 407 4.43 29.76 22.51
CA LYS A 407 4.13 31.14 22.98
C LYS A 407 3.77 31.16 24.46
N MET A 408 2.89 30.25 24.91
CA MET A 408 2.50 30.16 26.31
C MET A 408 3.64 29.76 27.23
N VAL A 409 4.43 28.75 26.85
CA VAL A 409 5.61 28.32 27.63
C VAL A 409 6.60 29.48 27.74
N ASN A 410 6.85 30.23 26.67
CA ASN A 410 7.75 31.38 26.70
C ASN A 410 7.19 32.51 27.55
N ALA A 411 5.89 32.78 27.48
CA ALA A 411 5.22 33.77 28.31
C ALA A 411 5.30 33.39 29.82
N THR A 412 5.03 32.13 30.16
CA THR A 412 5.13 31.61 31.51
C THR A 412 6.57 31.67 32.05
N ARG A 413 7.56 31.31 31.22
CA ARG A 413 8.97 31.42 31.57
C ARG A 413 9.39 32.87 31.83
N LYS A 414 8.94 33.77 30.97
CA LYS A 414 9.18 35.20 31.13
C LYS A 414 8.55 35.72 32.45
N PHE A 415 7.29 35.37 32.71
CA PHE A 415 6.61 35.74 33.94
C PHE A 415 7.35 35.21 35.19
N ARG A 416 7.74 33.93 35.22
CA ARG A 416 8.48 33.35 36.34
C ARG A 416 9.78 34.07 36.57
N ARG A 417 10.55 34.36 35.54
CA ARG A 417 11.81 35.07 35.65
C ARG A 417 11.65 36.51 36.09
N ASP A 418 10.71 37.25 35.45
CA ASP A 418 10.62 38.69 35.60
C ASP A 418 9.81 39.11 36.85
N VAL A 419 8.86 38.24 37.31
CA VAL A 419 7.95 38.56 38.42
C VAL A 419 8.25 37.72 39.66
N LEU A 420 8.54 36.42 39.52
CA LEU A 420 8.77 35.52 40.62
C LEU A 420 10.25 35.32 40.95
N ASN A 421 11.18 35.92 40.19
CA ASN A 421 12.63 35.69 40.25
C ASN A 421 13.04 34.21 40.22
N GLU A 422 12.19 33.35 39.64
CA GLU A 422 12.39 31.92 39.48
C GLU A 422 12.97 31.65 38.09
N ASP A 423 14.27 31.46 37.96
CA ASP A 423 14.92 31.04 36.72
C ASP A 423 15.35 29.57 36.77
N GLU A 424 14.35 28.67 36.75
CA GLU A 424 14.58 27.21 36.76
C GLU A 424 15.46 26.74 35.56
N TYR A 425 15.68 27.59 34.57
CA TYR A 425 16.37 27.23 33.32
C TYR A 425 17.71 27.97 33.14
N LYS A 426 18.17 28.69 34.15
CA LYS A 426 19.40 29.48 34.07
C LYS A 426 20.63 28.68 33.65
N ASN A 427 20.60 27.34 33.87
CA ASN A 427 21.66 26.42 33.48
C ASN A 427 21.22 25.28 32.55
N ASN A 428 19.98 25.26 32.05
CA ASN A 428 19.39 24.18 31.21
C ASN A 428 19.53 24.45 29.71
N GLY A 429 20.65 24.89 29.24
CA GLY A 429 20.96 25.04 27.82
C GLY A 429 22.34 24.46 27.52
N ARG A 430 22.55 24.08 26.27
CA ARG A 430 23.90 23.78 25.79
C ARG A 430 24.76 25.04 26.07
N PRO A 431 25.87 24.94 26.83
CA PRO A 431 26.69 26.09 27.15
C PRO A 431 26.99 26.94 25.91
N ASN A 432 26.81 28.25 26.05
CA ASN A 432 27.09 29.15 24.92
C ASN A 432 28.59 29.14 24.65
N LYS A 433 28.98 28.60 23.53
CA LYS A 433 30.37 28.52 23.11
C LYS A 433 30.97 29.89 22.80
N GLN A 434 30.13 30.91 22.63
CA GLN A 434 30.55 32.31 22.44
C GLN A 434 31.36 32.81 23.62
N ASP A 435 30.86 32.59 24.83
CA ASP A 435 31.49 33.07 26.07
C ASP A 435 32.89 32.48 26.26
N VAL A 436 33.07 31.22 25.84
CA VAL A 436 34.37 30.54 25.86
C VAL A 436 35.37 31.23 24.93
N VAL A 437 34.96 31.58 23.73
CA VAL A 437 35.81 32.24 22.74
C VAL A 437 36.14 33.67 23.17
N ILE A 438 35.15 34.41 23.68
CA ILE A 438 35.35 35.78 24.18
C ILE A 438 36.30 35.80 25.38
N LYS A 439 36.09 34.89 26.35
CA LYS A 439 36.96 34.77 27.54
C LYS A 439 38.39 34.44 27.14
N TRP A 440 38.58 33.48 26.23
CA TRP A 440 39.90 33.09 25.76
C TRP A 440 40.62 34.28 25.07
N ARG A 441 39.93 35.07 24.23
CA ARG A 441 40.46 36.27 23.60
C ARG A 441 40.84 37.34 24.58
N PHE A 442 40.06 37.50 25.64
CA PHE A 442 40.35 38.46 26.71
C PHE A 442 41.63 38.08 27.47
N GLU A 443 41.82 36.79 27.73
CA GLU A 443 42.99 36.24 28.39
C GLU A 443 44.24 36.21 27.47
N HIS A 444 44.05 36.19 26.16
CA HIS A 444 45.12 36.12 25.14
C HIS A 444 44.94 37.21 24.07
N PRO A 445 45.21 38.47 24.38
CA PRO A 445 44.94 39.61 23.44
C PRO A 445 45.67 39.53 22.10
N THR A 446 46.84 38.89 22.05
CA THR A 446 47.66 38.71 20.84
C THR A 446 47.51 37.29 20.23
N GLY A 447 46.68 36.45 20.80
CA GLY A 447 46.47 35.05 20.40
C GLY A 447 45.76 34.95 19.02
N LYS A 448 46.08 33.92 18.28
CA LYS A 448 45.48 33.67 16.96
C LYS A 448 44.29 32.67 17.07
N LYS A 449 43.39 32.70 16.10
CA LYS A 449 42.21 31.76 16.05
C LYS A 449 42.64 30.30 16.14
N VAL A 450 43.78 29.94 15.56
CA VAL A 450 44.28 28.55 15.60
C VAL A 450 44.67 28.13 17.03
N ASP A 451 45.24 29.05 17.82
CA ASP A 451 45.62 28.81 19.18
C ASP A 451 44.34 28.62 20.07
N CYS A 452 43.34 29.45 19.84
CA CYS A 452 42.06 29.32 20.50
C CYS A 452 41.37 27.96 20.17
N ILE A 453 41.44 27.48 18.95
CA ILE A 453 40.93 26.15 18.56
C ILE A 453 41.66 25.07 19.36
N ARG A 454 42.99 25.13 19.41
CA ARG A 454 43.83 24.16 20.10
C ARG A 454 43.56 24.14 21.59
N ASP A 455 43.52 25.31 22.23
CA ASP A 455 43.48 25.45 23.68
C ASP A 455 42.07 25.20 24.23
N THR A 456 41.01 25.54 23.47
CA THR A 456 39.61 25.36 23.89
C THR A 456 38.98 24.05 23.42
N GLY A 457 39.60 23.35 22.44
CA GLY A 457 39.01 22.16 21.80
C GLY A 457 37.76 22.45 20.98
N LEU A 458 37.42 23.71 20.72
CA LEU A 458 36.28 24.09 19.92
C LEU A 458 36.56 23.87 18.40
N ASP A 459 35.54 23.48 17.65
CA ASP A 459 35.70 23.35 16.21
C ASP A 459 35.97 24.69 15.53
N LYS A 460 36.66 24.62 14.38
CA LYS A 460 37.07 25.79 13.58
C LYS A 460 35.89 26.72 13.25
N LYS A 461 34.71 26.18 12.90
CA LYS A 461 33.54 26.98 12.52
C LYS A 461 33.02 27.76 13.72
N THR A 462 33.01 27.16 14.90
CA THR A 462 32.59 27.80 16.15
C THR A 462 33.50 28.94 16.53
N VAL A 463 34.82 28.74 16.51
CA VAL A 463 35.80 29.80 16.85
C VAL A 463 35.71 30.93 15.82
N TYR A 464 35.66 30.63 14.54
CA TYR A 464 35.54 31.63 13.49
C TYR A 464 34.23 32.43 13.54
N LYS A 465 33.14 31.81 13.99
CA LYS A 465 31.83 32.48 14.14
C LYS A 465 31.83 33.52 15.29
N TRP A 466 32.55 33.26 16.37
CA TRP A 466 32.47 34.05 17.59
C TRP A 466 33.73 34.86 17.86
N TRP A 467 34.69 34.86 16.92
CA TRP A 467 35.92 35.63 17.04
C TRP A 467 35.60 37.16 16.91
#